data_7385c9747b0d3b876e67d1e870ed2bb8
#
_entry.id   7385c9747b0d3b876e67d1e870ed2bb8
#
_cell.length_a   1.000
_cell.length_b   1.000
_cell.length_c   1.000
_cell.angle_alpha   90.00
_cell.angle_beta   90.00
_cell.angle_gamma   90.00
#
_symmetry.space_group_name_H-M   'P 1'
#
loop_
_entity.id
_entity.type
_entity.pdbx_description
1 polymer ?
#
loop_
_entity_poly.entity_id
_entity_poly.type
_entity_poly.pdbx_seq_one_letter_code
_entity_poly.pdbx_strand_id
1 'polypeptide(L)'
;MPDFFLGEPLPHSDFPPDTDEKKKKVGDFFAGPASPPDTAKKVPGLLREIEKQATGIKKWGSLGMCWGGKIVSLTAQPGTSFSAVAEVHPAMVDPADAKGIKVPLCMLASGDEDANAVKEFGKTLSVENHIETFSDQIHGWMAARGDLEDEKVKKEYERGYQVLLDFYHQHL
;
A
#
# COMPACT_ATOMS: atom_id res chain seq x y z
N MET A 1 9.60 -8.40 3.88
CA MET A 1 8.63 -8.18 2.77
C MET A 1 8.38 -9.50 2.09
N PRO A 2 7.11 -9.93 1.93
CA PRO A 2 6.83 -11.19 1.25
C PRO A 2 7.06 -11.09 -0.26
N ASP A 3 7.56 -12.17 -0.86
CA ASP A 3 7.58 -12.34 -2.30
C ASP A 3 6.31 -13.09 -2.74
N PHE A 4 5.32 -12.35 -3.20
CA PHE A 4 4.07 -12.92 -3.69
C PHE A 4 4.18 -13.51 -5.10
N PHE A 5 5.26 -13.22 -5.81
CA PHE A 5 5.48 -13.61 -7.20
C PHE A 5 6.44 -14.78 -7.36
N LEU A 6 6.97 -15.31 -6.24
CA LEU A 6 7.85 -16.50 -6.20
C LEU A 6 9.09 -16.37 -7.11
N GLY A 7 9.66 -15.17 -7.16
CA GLY A 7 10.83 -14.87 -8.01
C GLY A 7 10.50 -14.52 -9.46
N GLU A 8 9.22 -14.47 -9.84
CA GLU A 8 8.78 -14.13 -11.20
C GLU A 8 8.02 -12.78 -11.24
N PRO A 9 8.64 -11.65 -10.89
CA PRO A 9 8.00 -10.35 -10.97
C PRO A 9 7.83 -9.91 -12.42
N LEU A 10 6.94 -8.94 -12.65
CA LEU A 10 6.86 -8.29 -13.95
C LEU A 10 8.19 -7.61 -14.30
N PRO A 11 8.77 -7.85 -15.49
CA PRO A 11 10.03 -7.24 -15.89
C PRO A 11 9.98 -5.71 -15.90
N HIS A 12 11.04 -5.07 -15.44
CA HIS A 12 11.17 -3.59 -15.48
C HIS A 12 11.04 -3.03 -16.90
N SER A 13 11.43 -3.81 -17.92
CA SER A 13 11.32 -3.43 -19.34
C SER A 13 9.88 -3.25 -19.82
N ASP A 14 8.90 -3.81 -19.07
CA ASP A 14 7.48 -3.66 -19.38
C ASP A 14 6.87 -2.39 -18.76
N PHE A 15 7.67 -1.62 -18.01
CA PHE A 15 7.31 -0.31 -17.49
C PHE A 15 8.16 0.82 -18.11
N PRO A 16 7.56 1.99 -18.43
CA PRO A 16 6.12 2.22 -18.48
C PRO A 16 5.45 1.39 -19.59
N PRO A 17 4.16 1.03 -19.47
CA PRO A 17 3.43 0.30 -20.50
C PRO A 17 3.04 1.23 -21.66
N ASP A 18 4.02 1.61 -22.46
CA ASP A 18 3.94 2.58 -23.55
C ASP A 18 3.47 1.99 -24.89
N THR A 19 3.42 0.65 -25.00
CA THR A 19 2.88 -0.08 -26.16
C THR A 19 1.68 -0.93 -25.77
N ASP A 20 0.85 -1.31 -26.74
CA ASP A 20 -0.33 -2.16 -26.51
C ASP A 20 0.08 -3.55 -26.01
N GLU A 21 1.23 -4.08 -26.48
CA GLU A 21 1.78 -5.34 -25.96
C GLU A 21 2.14 -5.24 -24.47
N LYS A 22 2.84 -4.18 -24.05
CA LYS A 22 3.19 -3.96 -22.63
C LYS A 22 1.93 -3.72 -21.79
N LYS A 23 0.96 -2.93 -22.28
CA LYS A 23 -0.33 -2.74 -21.60
C LYS A 23 -1.03 -4.07 -21.36
N LYS A 24 -1.03 -4.94 -22.37
CA LYS A 24 -1.62 -6.27 -22.24
C LYS A 24 -0.88 -7.10 -21.20
N LYS A 25 0.46 -7.17 -21.24
CA LYS A 25 1.29 -7.94 -20.28
C LYS A 25 1.05 -7.44 -18.83
N VAL A 26 1.07 -6.12 -18.62
CA VAL A 26 0.79 -5.51 -17.31
C VAL A 26 -0.63 -5.84 -16.86
N GLY A 27 -1.61 -5.73 -17.75
CA GLY A 27 -3.00 -6.08 -17.48
C GLY A 27 -3.18 -7.55 -17.08
N ASP A 28 -2.59 -8.47 -17.86
CA ASP A 28 -2.64 -9.92 -17.61
C ASP A 28 -1.96 -10.26 -16.26
N PHE A 29 -0.85 -9.58 -15.93
CA PHE A 29 -0.15 -9.78 -14.66
C PHE A 29 -1.02 -9.37 -13.46
N PHE A 30 -1.68 -8.20 -13.53
CA PHE A 30 -2.58 -7.76 -12.46
C PHE A 30 -3.92 -8.51 -12.42
N ALA A 31 -4.34 -9.09 -13.52
CA ALA A 31 -5.51 -9.97 -13.55
C ALA A 31 -5.20 -11.41 -13.07
N GLY A 32 -3.94 -11.80 -13.08
CA GLY A 32 -3.47 -13.15 -12.74
C GLY A 32 -2.53 -13.16 -11.53
N PRO A 33 -1.19 -13.28 -11.72
CA PRO A 33 -0.23 -13.44 -10.63
C PRO A 33 -0.31 -12.37 -9.54
N ALA A 34 -0.58 -11.13 -9.92
CA ALA A 34 -0.72 -9.97 -9.02
C ALA A 34 -2.18 -9.56 -8.76
N SER A 35 -3.14 -10.47 -8.93
CA SER A 35 -4.54 -10.23 -8.59
C SER A 35 -4.66 -9.77 -7.14
N PRO A 36 -5.12 -8.53 -6.84
CA PRO A 36 -5.19 -8.05 -5.47
C PRO A 36 -6.08 -8.90 -4.58
N PRO A 37 -7.30 -9.34 -4.98
CA PRO A 37 -8.13 -10.18 -4.14
C PRO A 37 -7.49 -11.54 -3.82
N ASP A 38 -6.77 -12.14 -4.78
CA ASP A 38 -6.16 -13.45 -4.57
C ASP A 38 -4.87 -13.35 -3.74
N THR A 39 -4.14 -12.26 -3.87
CA THR A 39 -2.98 -11.98 -3.02
C THR A 39 -3.42 -11.69 -1.59
N ALA A 40 -4.46 -10.88 -1.38
CA ALA A 40 -4.98 -10.60 -0.05
C ALA A 40 -5.38 -11.87 0.72
N LYS A 41 -5.96 -12.87 0.05
CA LYS A 41 -6.29 -14.18 0.64
C LYS A 41 -5.08 -14.95 1.17
N LYS A 42 -3.88 -14.70 0.64
CA LYS A 42 -2.64 -15.38 1.07
C LYS A 42 -2.07 -14.79 2.38
N VAL A 43 -2.35 -13.52 2.68
CA VAL A 43 -1.75 -12.79 3.80
C VAL A 43 -2.00 -13.45 5.17
N PRO A 44 -3.21 -13.89 5.54
CA PRO A 44 -3.41 -14.57 6.82
C PRO A 44 -2.60 -15.85 6.99
N GLY A 45 -2.39 -16.59 5.90
CA GLY A 45 -1.54 -17.78 5.89
C GLY A 45 -0.08 -17.43 6.15
N LEU A 46 0.41 -16.37 5.50
CA LEU A 46 1.76 -15.87 5.68
C LEU A 46 2.02 -15.43 7.12
N LEU A 47 1.11 -14.67 7.74
CA LEU A 47 1.25 -14.25 9.13
C LEU A 47 1.40 -15.45 10.07
N ARG A 48 0.56 -16.48 9.91
CA ARG A 48 0.68 -17.73 10.70
C ARG A 48 2.02 -18.44 10.53
N GLU A 49 2.61 -18.42 9.33
CA GLU A 49 3.94 -19.01 9.12
C GLU A 49 5.04 -18.19 9.79
N ILE A 50 4.94 -16.85 9.78
CA ILE A 50 5.89 -15.99 10.49
C ILE A 50 5.78 -16.18 12.01
N GLU A 51 4.57 -16.27 12.55
CA GLU A 51 4.33 -16.50 13.99
C GLU A 51 4.94 -17.82 14.49
N LYS A 52 5.03 -18.85 13.66
CA LYS A 52 5.73 -20.09 14.01
C LYS A 52 7.24 -19.90 14.17
N GLN A 53 7.81 -18.91 13.46
CA GLN A 53 9.25 -18.65 13.43
C GLN A 53 9.68 -17.54 14.38
N ALA A 54 8.78 -16.61 14.69
CA ALA A 54 9.02 -15.45 15.53
C ALA A 54 8.07 -15.47 16.74
N THR A 55 8.61 -15.81 17.90
CA THR A 55 7.85 -15.84 19.16
C THR A 55 7.72 -14.43 19.75
N GLY A 56 6.61 -14.15 20.44
CA GLY A 56 6.42 -12.92 21.20
C GLY A 56 5.83 -11.76 20.39
N ILE A 57 5.40 -11.97 19.15
CA ILE A 57 4.65 -10.96 18.37
C ILE A 57 3.32 -10.70 19.09
N LYS A 58 3.09 -9.43 19.45
CA LYS A 58 1.85 -9.01 20.14
C LYS A 58 0.87 -8.32 19.22
N LYS A 59 1.37 -7.58 18.23
CA LYS A 59 0.57 -6.82 17.28
C LYS A 59 1.22 -6.86 15.89
N TRP A 60 0.39 -6.77 14.87
CA TRP A 60 0.81 -6.66 13.48
C TRP A 60 0.45 -5.29 12.92
N GLY A 61 1.42 -4.64 12.28
CA GLY A 61 1.19 -3.54 11.37
C GLY A 61 1.39 -3.99 9.94
N SER A 62 0.69 -3.37 8.99
CA SER A 62 0.90 -3.59 7.56
C SER A 62 1.18 -2.27 6.85
N LEU A 63 2.21 -2.25 6.02
CA LEU A 63 2.55 -1.15 5.13
C LEU A 63 2.50 -1.63 3.68
N GLY A 64 1.71 -0.96 2.86
CA GLY A 64 1.62 -1.23 1.42
C GLY A 64 2.00 0.00 0.60
N MET A 65 2.91 -0.17 -0.34
CA MET A 65 3.29 0.85 -1.31
C MET A 65 2.75 0.50 -2.68
N CYS A 66 2.26 1.47 -3.44
CA CYS A 66 1.72 1.27 -4.78
C CYS A 66 0.63 0.19 -4.79
N TRP A 67 0.80 -0.88 -5.55
CA TRP A 67 -0.06 -2.05 -5.56
C TRP A 67 -0.27 -2.66 -4.17
N GLY A 68 0.75 -2.62 -3.30
CA GLY A 68 0.67 -3.07 -1.92
C GLY A 68 -0.37 -2.29 -1.09
N GLY A 69 -0.66 -1.04 -1.41
CA GLY A 69 -1.74 -0.27 -0.80
C GLY A 69 -3.10 -0.94 -1.01
N LYS A 70 -3.41 -1.37 -2.23
CA LYS A 70 -4.64 -2.14 -2.50
C LYS A 70 -4.72 -3.43 -1.69
N ILE A 71 -3.58 -4.14 -1.51
CA ILE A 71 -3.55 -5.35 -0.67
C ILE A 71 -3.85 -5.00 0.79
N VAL A 72 -3.31 -3.88 1.28
CA VAL A 72 -3.58 -3.39 2.64
C VAL A 72 -5.07 -3.11 2.83
N SER A 73 -5.71 -2.33 1.94
CA SER A 73 -7.15 -2.07 1.98
C SER A 73 -7.98 -3.36 2.05
N LEU A 74 -7.63 -4.36 1.23
CA LEU A 74 -8.34 -5.65 1.16
C LEU A 74 -8.07 -6.56 2.38
N THR A 75 -6.95 -6.40 3.07
CA THR A 75 -6.61 -7.22 4.25
C THR A 75 -6.98 -6.57 5.58
N ALA A 76 -7.28 -5.27 5.60
CA ALA A 76 -7.75 -4.54 6.79
C ALA A 76 -9.27 -4.70 7.06
N GLN A 77 -9.92 -5.63 6.39
CA GLN A 77 -11.36 -5.92 6.45
C GLN A 77 -11.74 -6.68 7.74
N PRO A 78 -13.06 -6.91 8.01
CA PRO A 78 -13.48 -7.65 9.20
C PRO A 78 -12.76 -9.00 9.36
N GLY A 79 -12.23 -9.26 10.56
CA GLY A 79 -11.44 -10.44 10.86
C GLY A 79 -9.94 -10.29 10.59
N THR A 80 -9.48 -9.08 10.26
CA THR A 80 -8.05 -8.79 10.10
C THR A 80 -7.25 -9.12 11.35
N SER A 81 -6.00 -9.58 11.16
CA SER A 81 -5.01 -9.75 12.23
C SER A 81 -4.19 -8.47 12.48
N PHE A 82 -4.33 -7.46 11.63
CA PHE A 82 -3.60 -6.21 11.79
C PHE A 82 -4.22 -5.34 12.89
N SER A 83 -3.37 -4.61 13.62
CA SER A 83 -3.76 -3.61 14.61
C SER A 83 -3.77 -2.19 14.04
N ALA A 84 -2.96 -1.94 13.02
CA ALA A 84 -2.89 -0.69 12.27
C ALA A 84 -2.35 -0.95 10.87
N VAL A 85 -2.74 -0.15 9.90
CA VAL A 85 -2.30 -0.32 8.51
C VAL A 85 -1.95 1.02 7.87
N ALA A 86 -1.02 1.00 6.92
CA ALA A 86 -0.67 2.19 6.16
C ALA A 86 -0.53 1.91 4.67
N GLU A 87 -0.87 2.90 3.87
CA GLU A 87 -0.78 2.91 2.42
C GLU A 87 0.02 4.12 1.95
N VAL A 88 1.01 3.90 1.11
CA VAL A 88 1.85 4.98 0.58
C VAL A 88 1.77 4.98 -0.94
N HIS A 89 1.45 6.14 -1.53
CA HIS A 89 1.15 6.31 -2.96
C HIS A 89 0.36 5.11 -3.51
N PRO A 90 -0.85 4.84 -2.93
CA PRO A 90 -1.57 3.60 -3.23
C PRO A 90 -2.07 3.57 -4.67
N ALA A 91 -1.87 2.44 -5.34
CA ALA A 91 -2.55 2.18 -6.60
C ALA A 91 -3.98 1.67 -6.36
N MET A 92 -4.87 1.88 -7.34
CA MET A 92 -6.23 1.32 -7.35
C MET A 92 -7.05 1.75 -6.12
N VAL A 93 -6.93 3.01 -5.69
CA VAL A 93 -7.74 3.57 -4.59
C VAL A 93 -9.21 3.42 -4.92
N ASP A 94 -9.95 2.69 -4.08
CA ASP A 94 -11.38 2.46 -4.26
C ASP A 94 -12.12 2.82 -2.96
N PRO A 95 -12.96 3.85 -2.95
CA PRO A 95 -13.76 4.20 -1.77
C PRO A 95 -14.64 3.08 -1.23
N ALA A 96 -14.98 2.08 -2.07
CA ALA A 96 -15.75 0.93 -1.62
C ALA A 96 -14.99 0.07 -0.61
N ASP A 97 -13.67 -0.04 -0.74
CA ASP A 97 -12.84 -0.81 0.20
C ASP A 97 -12.86 -0.20 1.60
N ALA A 98 -12.92 1.14 1.70
CA ALA A 98 -12.89 1.86 2.96
C ALA A 98 -14.05 1.49 3.90
N LYS A 99 -15.19 1.07 3.37
CA LYS A 99 -16.40 0.70 4.16
C LYS A 99 -16.14 -0.43 5.14
N GLY A 100 -15.30 -1.35 4.75
CA GLY A 100 -15.03 -2.56 5.52
C GLY A 100 -13.82 -2.47 6.45
N ILE A 101 -12.97 -1.46 6.35
CA ILE A 101 -11.75 -1.31 7.15
C ILE A 101 -12.10 -1.17 8.63
N LYS A 102 -11.42 -1.94 9.50
CA LYS A 102 -11.74 -2.09 10.92
C LYS A 102 -10.62 -1.66 11.87
N VAL A 103 -9.51 -1.19 11.35
CA VAL A 103 -8.33 -0.80 12.14
C VAL A 103 -7.86 0.59 11.71
N PRO A 104 -7.14 1.33 12.55
CA PRO A 104 -6.56 2.61 12.18
C PRO A 104 -5.80 2.55 10.87
N LEU A 105 -5.98 3.55 10.01
CA LEU A 105 -5.37 3.61 8.69
C LEU A 105 -4.65 4.94 8.46
N CYS A 106 -3.40 4.86 8.00
CA CYS A 106 -2.65 5.99 7.46
C CYS A 106 -2.57 5.86 5.94
N MET A 107 -2.90 6.92 5.19
CA MET A 107 -2.71 6.97 3.73
C MET A 107 -1.92 8.22 3.36
N LEU A 108 -0.77 8.02 2.72
CA LEU A 108 0.08 9.08 2.19
C LEU A 108 0.02 9.02 0.65
N ALA A 109 -0.92 9.74 0.08
CA ALA A 109 -1.09 9.82 -1.36
C ALA A 109 -0.08 10.79 -1.99
N SER A 110 0.26 10.59 -3.27
CA SER A 110 1.01 11.56 -4.07
C SER A 110 0.06 12.45 -4.89
N GLY A 111 0.62 13.33 -5.71
CA GLY A 111 -0.15 14.13 -6.64
C GLY A 111 -0.72 13.35 -7.84
N ASP A 112 -0.25 12.13 -8.05
CA ASP A 112 -0.66 11.30 -9.19
C ASP A 112 -1.89 10.43 -8.90
N GLU A 113 -2.26 10.19 -7.64
CA GLU A 113 -3.48 9.46 -7.29
C GLU A 113 -4.72 10.33 -7.56
N ASP A 114 -5.84 9.69 -7.93
CA ASP A 114 -7.12 10.39 -8.13
C ASP A 114 -7.57 11.07 -6.84
N ALA A 115 -7.48 12.41 -6.80
CA ALA A 115 -7.80 13.21 -5.63
C ALA A 115 -9.26 13.03 -5.15
N ASN A 116 -10.21 12.74 -6.06
CA ASN A 116 -11.59 12.46 -5.68
C ASN A 116 -11.71 11.08 -5.04
N ALA A 117 -11.03 10.06 -5.59
CA ALA A 117 -11.03 8.73 -4.99
C ALA A 117 -10.40 8.76 -3.59
N VAL A 118 -9.25 9.43 -3.40
CA VAL A 118 -8.60 9.60 -2.09
C VAL A 118 -9.53 10.30 -1.09
N LYS A 119 -10.16 11.40 -1.51
CA LYS A 119 -11.09 12.16 -0.67
C LYS A 119 -12.31 11.34 -0.27
N GLU A 120 -12.95 10.64 -1.22
CA GLU A 120 -14.13 9.80 -0.93
C GLU A 120 -13.76 8.56 -0.11
N PHE A 121 -12.56 8.00 -0.30
CA PHE A 121 -12.02 6.94 0.56
C PHE A 121 -11.96 7.42 2.02
N GLY A 122 -11.34 8.59 2.26
CA GLY A 122 -11.24 9.17 3.60
C GLY A 122 -12.60 9.44 4.25
N LYS A 123 -13.57 9.97 3.50
CA LYS A 123 -14.92 10.20 4.00
C LYS A 123 -15.68 8.92 4.36
N THR A 124 -15.33 7.82 3.68
CA THR A 124 -16.01 6.54 3.84
C THR A 124 -15.46 5.74 5.03
N LEU A 125 -14.22 6.01 5.45
CA LEU A 125 -13.62 5.40 6.63
C LEU A 125 -14.42 5.70 7.88
N SER A 126 -14.69 4.67 8.68
CA SER A 126 -15.37 4.77 9.98
C SER A 126 -14.41 4.56 11.16
N VAL A 127 -13.12 4.45 10.89
CA VAL A 127 -12.04 4.22 11.85
C VAL A 127 -11.17 5.46 12.00
N GLU A 128 -10.35 5.52 13.05
CA GLU A 128 -9.31 6.54 13.16
C GLU A 128 -8.40 6.50 11.94
N ASN A 129 -8.14 7.65 11.35
CA ASN A 129 -7.33 7.71 10.14
C ASN A 129 -6.52 9.00 10.03
N HIS A 130 -5.40 8.88 9.32
CA HIS A 130 -4.60 9.98 8.85
C HIS A 130 -4.46 9.88 7.34
N ILE A 131 -5.05 10.82 6.61
CA ILE A 131 -4.95 10.87 5.14
C ILE A 131 -4.33 12.20 4.74
N GLU A 132 -3.20 12.11 4.06
CA GLU A 132 -2.48 13.28 3.56
C GLU A 132 -2.10 13.08 2.09
N THR A 133 -2.23 14.14 1.30
CA THR A 133 -1.77 14.16 -0.10
C THR A 133 -0.53 15.05 -0.22
N PHE A 134 0.57 14.45 -0.62
CA PHE A 134 1.83 15.11 -0.98
C PHE A 134 1.73 15.52 -2.45
N SER A 135 1.04 16.61 -2.70
CA SER A 135 0.60 17.04 -4.04
C SER A 135 1.73 17.45 -5.00
N ASP A 136 2.91 17.72 -4.47
CA ASP A 136 4.14 18.02 -5.21
C ASP A 136 5.04 16.78 -5.42
N GLN A 137 4.61 15.61 -4.93
CA GLN A 137 5.31 14.35 -5.10
C GLN A 137 4.63 13.47 -6.14
N ILE A 138 5.43 12.67 -6.84
CA ILE A 138 4.95 11.71 -7.86
C ILE A 138 4.66 10.34 -7.24
N HIS A 139 3.86 9.53 -7.90
CA HIS A 139 3.67 8.13 -7.51
C HIS A 139 5.02 7.39 -7.41
N GLY A 140 5.28 6.73 -6.28
CA GLY A 140 6.55 6.02 -6.02
C GLY A 140 7.63 6.85 -5.30
N TRP A 141 7.34 8.09 -4.90
CA TRP A 141 8.28 9.01 -4.26
C TRP A 141 8.89 8.51 -2.94
N MET A 142 8.17 7.71 -2.18
CA MET A 142 8.72 7.05 -0.97
C MET A 142 9.35 5.68 -1.25
N ALA A 143 9.51 5.30 -2.51
CA ALA A 143 10.06 4.02 -2.93
C ALA A 143 11.06 4.20 -4.08
N ALA A 144 10.95 3.41 -5.14
CA ALA A 144 11.92 3.34 -6.23
C ALA A 144 12.06 4.63 -7.08
N ARG A 145 11.10 5.56 -6.97
CA ARG A 145 11.13 6.82 -7.73
C ARG A 145 11.47 8.05 -6.87
N GLY A 146 11.83 7.84 -5.60
CA GLY A 146 12.30 8.93 -4.74
C GLY A 146 13.68 9.39 -5.17
N ASP A 147 13.77 10.64 -5.67
CA ASP A 147 15.05 11.29 -6.00
C ASP A 147 15.60 11.97 -4.75
N LEU A 148 16.47 11.28 -4.03
CA LEU A 148 17.05 11.81 -2.78
C LEU A 148 18.20 12.81 -3.01
N GLU A 149 18.57 13.08 -4.26
CA GLU A 149 19.46 14.18 -4.62
C GLU A 149 18.70 15.51 -4.76
N ASP A 150 17.38 15.44 -5.02
CA ASP A 150 16.50 16.61 -4.95
C ASP A 150 16.12 16.88 -3.49
N GLU A 151 16.57 18.00 -2.95
CA GLU A 151 16.34 18.40 -1.56
C GLU A 151 14.84 18.52 -1.19
N LYS A 152 13.96 18.85 -2.14
CA LYS A 152 12.51 18.93 -1.89
C LYS A 152 11.91 17.52 -1.77
N VAL A 153 12.27 16.62 -2.69
CA VAL A 153 11.82 15.24 -2.65
C VAL A 153 12.35 14.57 -1.39
N LYS A 154 13.64 14.73 -1.07
CA LYS A 154 14.26 14.19 0.13
C LYS A 154 13.55 14.63 1.41
N LYS A 155 13.26 15.92 1.54
CA LYS A 155 12.55 16.49 2.70
C LYS A 155 11.18 15.84 2.88
N GLU A 156 10.40 15.71 1.80
CA GLU A 156 9.08 15.11 1.88
C GLU A 156 9.16 13.59 2.10
N TYR A 157 10.16 12.91 1.53
CA TYR A 157 10.47 11.51 1.79
C TYR A 157 10.72 11.26 3.29
N GLU A 158 11.61 12.05 3.92
CA GLU A 158 11.91 11.95 5.35
C GLU A 158 10.65 12.25 6.19
N ARG A 159 9.87 13.28 5.80
CA ARG A 159 8.62 13.64 6.47
C ARG A 159 7.57 12.52 6.37
N GLY A 160 7.41 11.92 5.21
CA GLY A 160 6.48 10.81 5.02
C GLY A 160 6.83 9.61 5.91
N TYR A 161 8.11 9.25 6.00
CA TYR A 161 8.54 8.19 6.92
C TYR A 161 8.35 8.57 8.40
N GLN A 162 8.53 9.85 8.75
CA GLN A 162 8.26 10.29 10.13
C GLN A 162 6.77 10.16 10.46
N VAL A 163 5.87 10.56 9.55
CA VAL A 163 4.41 10.38 9.72
C VAL A 163 4.06 8.90 9.92
N LEU A 164 4.65 7.99 9.14
CA LEU A 164 4.43 6.56 9.32
C LEU A 164 4.92 6.05 10.66
N LEU A 165 6.09 6.49 11.12
CA LEU A 165 6.64 6.11 12.42
C LEU A 165 5.74 6.59 13.56
N ASP A 166 5.32 7.84 13.53
CA ASP A 166 4.44 8.42 14.56
C ASP A 166 3.09 7.70 14.59
N PHE A 167 2.51 7.41 13.42
CA PHE A 167 1.28 6.64 13.30
C PHE A 167 1.43 5.24 13.92
N TYR A 168 2.49 4.50 13.58
CA TYR A 168 2.67 3.16 14.13
C TYR A 168 3.02 3.18 15.62
N HIS A 169 3.78 4.16 16.12
CA HIS A 169 4.04 4.29 17.55
C HIS A 169 2.76 4.55 18.36
N GLN A 170 1.77 5.22 17.75
CA GLN A 170 0.48 5.45 18.40
C GLN A 170 -0.37 4.19 18.48
N HIS A 171 -0.28 3.27 17.49
CA HIS A 171 -1.23 2.18 17.32
C HIS A 171 -0.66 0.78 17.56
N LEU A 172 0.66 0.63 17.58
CA LEU A 172 1.36 -0.64 17.84
C LEU A 172 2.07 -0.64 19.18
#